data_e037166a49b9a7c5858ba3db2dd4e5c1
#
_entry.id   e037166a49b9a7c5858ba3db2dd4e5c1
#
_cell.length_a   1.000
_cell.length_b   1.000
_cell.length_c   1.000
_cell.angle_alpha   90.00
_cell.angle_beta   90.00
_cell.angle_gamma   90.00
#
_symmetry.space_group_name_H-M   'P 1'
#
loop_
_entity.id
_entity.type
_entity.pdbx_description
1 polymer ?
#
loop_
_entity_poly.entity_id
_entity_poly.type
_entity_poly.pdbx_seq_one_letter_code
_entity_poly.pdbx_strand_id
1 'polypeptide(L)'
;MLDIKPHSTEARQGAVVDSARTALFLDSPRIPVYEEELWTSKQRQASSIHEVSYRACFKPQLPAYFIDRLSVEGDVVYDPFSGRGTTAIEAALRGRRVIANDINPLSIVFAQPRLELPHVSEIAARLSALDLSRRARPPLDLSMFFHPDTERELLNLRAYLNARRRSRSEDAIDRWVRMVATNRLTGHSSGFFSVYTLPPNQAVSPENQLRINQRLGQKPEYRDVLELILRKSVQLQSGISAAERDRLRRAAAHARFLEGAAANSRAIGSRGVQLTVTSPPFLDVVQSAKDNWLRCWFNGFDAAEVGRRMTLIRSVEEWSAAMRAVFVELYRITRRGGWVAFEVGEVRRASVKLEEVIAPVGLEAGFECQAV
;
A
#
# COMPACT_ATOMS: atom_id res chain seq x y z
N MET A 1 15.73 28.60 -5.16
CA MET A 1 14.29 28.83 -4.97
C MET A 1 13.57 27.89 -5.93
N LEU A 2 13.02 26.81 -5.43
CA LEU A 2 12.29 25.83 -6.27
C LEU A 2 10.96 26.45 -6.66
N ASP A 3 10.68 26.41 -7.96
CA ASP A 3 9.41 26.87 -8.51
C ASP A 3 8.35 25.79 -8.30
N ILE A 4 7.76 25.74 -7.10
CA ILE A 4 6.61 24.90 -6.76
C ILE A 4 5.33 25.56 -7.28
N LYS A 5 5.38 26.16 -8.48
CA LYS A 5 4.19 26.75 -9.08
C LYS A 5 3.31 25.67 -9.71
N PRO A 6 1.99 25.76 -9.54
CA PRO A 6 1.06 24.88 -10.23
C PRO A 6 1.21 25.04 -11.75
N HIS A 7 1.30 23.94 -12.49
CA HIS A 7 1.21 23.97 -13.94
C HIS A 7 -0.25 24.25 -14.30
N SER A 8 -0.53 25.48 -14.73
CA SER A 8 -1.82 25.90 -15.27
C SER A 8 -2.06 25.33 -16.66
N THR A 9 -2.99 24.40 -16.78
CA THR A 9 -3.98 24.43 -17.83
C THR A 9 -5.31 24.13 -17.14
N GLU A 10 -6.10 25.18 -16.90
CA GLU A 10 -7.44 25.17 -16.31
C GLU A 10 -7.59 24.81 -14.81
N ALA A 11 -6.58 25.04 -13.98
CA ALA A 11 -6.80 25.11 -12.54
C ALA A 11 -7.04 26.57 -12.14
N ARG A 12 -8.14 26.81 -11.44
CA ARG A 12 -8.32 28.05 -10.68
C ARG A 12 -7.05 28.28 -9.88
N GLN A 13 -6.44 29.46 -10.01
CA GLN A 13 -5.26 29.86 -9.26
C GLN A 13 -5.44 29.47 -7.81
N GLY A 14 -4.59 28.57 -7.31
CA GLY A 14 -4.51 28.24 -5.89
C GLY A 14 -4.21 29.56 -5.17
N ALA A 15 -5.15 30.03 -4.37
CA ALA A 15 -4.94 31.20 -3.54
C ALA A 15 -3.84 30.85 -2.55
N VAL A 16 -2.81 31.67 -2.45
CA VAL A 16 -1.91 31.70 -1.29
C VAL A 16 -2.81 32.04 -0.12
N VAL A 17 -3.13 31.05 0.70
CA VAL A 17 -4.01 31.27 1.85
C VAL A 17 -3.26 32.08 2.89
N ASP A 18 -3.87 33.19 3.22
CA ASP A 18 -3.35 34.33 3.93
C ASP A 18 -2.78 34.00 5.33
N SER A 19 -1.87 34.84 5.69
CA SER A 19 -1.11 35.15 6.90
C SER A 19 -1.57 34.68 8.27
N ALA A 20 -2.83 34.29 8.49
CA ALA A 20 -3.32 33.82 9.78
C ALA A 20 -2.85 32.39 10.15
N ARG A 21 -2.57 31.51 9.17
CA ARG A 21 -2.03 30.17 9.41
C ARG A 21 -0.50 30.14 9.57
N THR A 22 0.18 31.21 9.18
CA THR A 22 1.65 31.35 9.29
C THR A 22 2.12 31.61 10.73
N ALA A 23 1.19 31.94 11.64
CA ALA A 23 1.52 32.33 13.03
C ALA A 23 1.85 31.16 13.97
N LEU A 24 1.77 29.90 13.50
CA LEU A 24 1.95 28.70 14.35
C LEU A 24 3.42 28.33 14.61
N PHE A 25 4.36 28.97 13.92
CA PHE A 25 5.81 28.76 14.12
C PHE A 25 6.43 30.07 14.62
N LEU A 26 6.24 30.37 15.91
CA LEU A 26 6.54 31.66 16.52
C LEU A 26 8.00 32.13 16.37
N ASP A 27 8.96 31.26 15.97
CA ASP A 27 10.38 31.61 15.79
C ASP A 27 10.99 31.10 14.46
N SER A 28 10.19 30.62 13.51
CA SER A 28 10.70 30.08 12.23
C SER A 28 10.33 30.97 11.04
N PRO A 29 11.15 30.98 9.96
CA PRO A 29 10.77 31.67 8.73
C PRO A 29 9.39 31.22 8.27
N ARG A 30 8.59 32.14 7.73
CA ARG A 30 7.21 31.87 7.28
C ARG A 30 7.21 30.72 6.27
N ILE A 31 6.65 29.57 6.66
CA ILE A 31 6.51 28.40 5.80
C ILE A 31 5.30 28.65 4.90
N PRO A 32 5.45 28.59 3.57
CA PRO A 32 4.33 28.75 2.66
C PRO A 32 3.37 27.58 2.75
N VAL A 33 2.07 27.89 2.77
CA VAL A 33 0.98 26.90 2.71
C VAL A 33 0.34 26.98 1.34
N TYR A 34 0.23 25.84 0.65
CA TYR A 34 -0.42 25.74 -0.65
C TYR A 34 -1.66 24.85 -0.55
N GLU A 35 -2.77 25.29 -1.11
CA GLU A 35 -3.97 24.47 -1.26
C GLU A 35 -4.10 24.06 -2.73
N GLU A 36 -4.05 22.74 -2.98
CA GLU A 36 -4.20 22.18 -4.33
C GLU A 36 -5.07 20.92 -4.27
N GLU A 37 -6.04 20.84 -5.18
CA GLU A 37 -6.84 19.62 -5.35
C GLU A 37 -6.11 18.67 -6.31
N LEU A 38 -5.37 17.70 -5.75
CA LEU A 38 -4.60 16.74 -6.55
C LEU A 38 -5.47 15.68 -7.23
N TRP A 39 -6.69 15.46 -6.75
CA TRP A 39 -7.68 14.55 -7.35
C TRP A 39 -9.10 14.88 -6.88
N THR A 40 -10.08 14.58 -7.72
CA THR A 40 -11.50 14.60 -7.34
C THR A 40 -12.00 13.18 -7.06
N SER A 41 -13.11 13.05 -6.35
CA SER A 41 -13.74 11.74 -6.09
C SER A 41 -14.17 11.01 -7.39
N LYS A 42 -14.32 11.73 -8.48
CA LYS A 42 -14.71 11.24 -9.82
C LYS A 42 -13.50 10.87 -10.69
N GLN A 43 -12.32 11.37 -10.39
CA GLN A 43 -11.10 11.05 -11.15
C GLN A 43 -10.60 9.65 -10.81
N ARG A 44 -10.73 8.74 -11.77
CA ARG A 44 -10.18 7.38 -11.73
C ARG A 44 -8.98 7.21 -12.68
N GLN A 45 -8.32 8.30 -13.02
CA GLN A 45 -7.21 8.34 -13.98
C GLN A 45 -5.90 7.89 -13.33
N ALA A 46 -5.86 6.63 -12.93
CA ALA A 46 -4.62 5.98 -12.52
C ALA A 46 -4.47 4.69 -13.31
N SER A 47 -3.24 4.21 -13.47
CA SER A 47 -2.97 2.91 -14.07
C SER A 47 -3.78 1.81 -13.38
N SER A 48 -4.37 0.91 -14.16
CA SER A 48 -5.17 -0.22 -13.67
C SER A 48 -4.41 -1.11 -12.67
N ILE A 49 -3.08 -1.07 -12.71
CA ILE A 49 -2.21 -1.80 -11.78
C ILE A 49 -2.42 -1.40 -10.30
N HIS A 50 -2.98 -0.22 -10.05
CA HIS A 50 -3.32 0.25 -8.69
C HIS A 50 -4.63 -0.31 -8.14
N GLU A 51 -5.43 -1.02 -8.94
CA GLU A 51 -6.74 -1.53 -8.55
C GLU A 51 -6.67 -2.76 -7.61
N VAL A 52 -5.84 -2.64 -6.60
CA VAL A 52 -5.70 -3.58 -5.49
C VAL A 52 -6.31 -2.95 -4.25
N SER A 53 -7.29 -3.64 -3.66
CA SER A 53 -7.99 -3.14 -2.46
C SER A 53 -7.11 -3.24 -1.23
N TYR A 54 -6.88 -2.10 -0.58
CA TYR A 54 -6.20 -1.99 0.71
C TYR A 54 -6.74 -0.78 1.46
N ARG A 55 -6.77 -0.84 2.80
CA ARG A 55 -7.30 0.23 3.63
C ARG A 55 -6.24 1.32 3.84
N ALA A 56 -6.69 2.57 3.98
CA ALA A 56 -5.85 3.72 4.29
C ALA A 56 -4.64 3.88 3.34
N CYS A 57 -4.93 4.14 2.05
CA CYS A 57 -3.91 4.43 1.05
C CYS A 57 -4.26 5.71 0.32
N PHE A 58 -3.30 6.57 0.13
CA PHE A 58 -3.46 7.73 -0.74
C PHE A 58 -3.61 7.33 -2.22
N LYS A 59 -4.10 8.27 -3.01
CA LYS A 59 -4.27 8.08 -4.45
C LYS A 59 -2.92 8.18 -5.17
N PRO A 60 -2.75 7.49 -6.32
CA PRO A 60 -1.50 7.52 -7.09
C PRO A 60 -1.06 8.91 -7.54
N GLN A 61 -1.99 9.85 -7.70
CA GLN A 61 -1.71 11.23 -8.09
C GLN A 61 -0.82 11.95 -7.08
N LEU A 62 -0.97 11.68 -5.78
CA LEU A 62 -0.15 12.29 -4.74
C LEU A 62 1.34 11.96 -4.90
N PRO A 63 1.77 10.69 -4.86
CA PRO A 63 3.18 10.38 -5.06
C PRO A 63 3.66 10.77 -6.45
N ALA A 64 2.82 10.65 -7.49
CA ALA A 64 3.15 11.10 -8.83
C ALA A 64 3.58 12.56 -8.86
N TYR A 65 2.80 13.43 -8.22
CA TYR A 65 3.06 14.87 -8.12
C TYR A 65 4.45 15.17 -7.55
N PHE A 66 4.81 14.55 -6.44
CA PHE A 66 6.11 14.78 -5.79
C PHE A 66 7.26 14.10 -6.53
N ILE A 67 7.06 12.89 -7.07
CA ILE A 67 8.10 12.18 -7.81
C ILE A 67 8.51 12.96 -9.06
N ASP A 68 7.56 13.52 -9.79
CA ASP A 68 7.82 14.27 -11.03
C ASP A 68 8.55 15.59 -10.76
N ARG A 69 8.33 16.22 -9.58
CA ARG A 69 8.93 17.52 -9.22
C ARG A 69 10.25 17.43 -8.47
N LEU A 70 10.41 16.40 -7.63
CA LEU A 70 11.50 16.34 -6.65
C LEU A 70 12.52 15.24 -6.93
N SER A 71 12.38 14.55 -8.07
CA SER A 71 13.32 13.53 -8.50
C SER A 71 13.45 13.46 -10.02
N VAL A 72 14.49 12.80 -10.50
CA VAL A 72 14.72 12.51 -11.91
C VAL A 72 14.82 11.00 -12.14
N GLU A 73 14.78 10.55 -13.42
CA GLU A 73 14.94 9.13 -13.75
C GLU A 73 16.26 8.59 -13.17
N GLY A 74 16.20 7.38 -12.58
CA GLY A 74 17.33 6.73 -11.91
C GLY A 74 17.52 7.11 -10.44
N ASP A 75 16.90 8.18 -9.95
CA ASP A 75 16.90 8.51 -8.53
C ASP A 75 16.22 7.44 -7.66
N VAL A 76 16.65 7.36 -6.40
CA VAL A 76 16.04 6.45 -5.43
C VAL A 76 14.85 7.13 -4.76
N VAL A 77 13.67 6.52 -4.88
CA VAL A 77 12.44 6.90 -4.17
C VAL A 77 12.15 5.86 -3.10
N TYR A 78 11.87 6.32 -1.88
CA TYR A 78 11.62 5.51 -0.70
C TYR A 78 10.23 5.73 -0.12
N ASP A 79 9.62 4.64 0.35
CA ASP A 79 8.40 4.68 1.14
C ASP A 79 8.54 3.80 2.39
N PRO A 80 8.68 4.39 3.59
CA PRO A 80 8.83 3.66 4.86
C PRO A 80 7.55 3.00 5.38
N PHE A 81 6.37 3.39 4.86
CA PHE A 81 5.04 2.88 5.24
C PHE A 81 4.27 2.46 4.00
N SER A 82 4.88 1.59 3.21
CA SER A 82 4.52 1.33 1.81
C SER A 82 3.10 0.75 1.63
N GLY A 83 2.52 0.09 2.64
CA GLY A 83 1.18 -0.46 2.56
C GLY A 83 0.98 -1.32 1.32
N ARG A 84 0.12 -0.91 0.40
CA ARG A 84 -0.05 -1.62 -0.88
C ARG A 84 0.97 -1.24 -1.96
N GLY A 85 1.93 -0.36 -1.68
CA GLY A 85 2.99 0.03 -2.62
C GLY A 85 2.59 1.09 -3.65
N THR A 86 1.76 2.06 -3.29
CA THR A 86 1.33 3.11 -4.24
C THR A 86 2.52 3.94 -4.72
N THR A 87 3.35 4.44 -3.80
CA THR A 87 4.58 5.18 -4.11
C THR A 87 5.56 4.34 -4.93
N ALA A 88 5.75 3.07 -4.55
CA ALA A 88 6.67 2.16 -5.24
C ALA A 88 6.33 1.99 -6.72
N ILE A 89 5.03 1.83 -7.02
CA ILE A 89 4.55 1.65 -8.39
C ILE A 89 4.68 2.96 -9.17
N GLU A 90 4.28 4.08 -8.61
CA GLU A 90 4.41 5.38 -9.28
C GLU A 90 5.87 5.74 -9.56
N ALA A 91 6.78 5.44 -8.63
CA ALA A 91 8.21 5.61 -8.85
C ALA A 91 8.74 4.73 -9.99
N ALA A 92 8.34 3.46 -10.01
CA ALA A 92 8.74 2.52 -11.07
C ALA A 92 8.20 2.92 -12.45
N LEU A 93 6.92 3.33 -12.53
CA LEU A 93 6.31 3.82 -13.77
C LEU A 93 7.03 5.05 -14.36
N ARG A 94 7.72 5.82 -13.51
CA ARG A 94 8.49 7.02 -13.86
C ARG A 94 9.99 6.77 -13.98
N GLY A 95 10.43 5.51 -14.00
CA GLY A 95 11.84 5.14 -14.17
C GLY A 95 12.73 5.42 -12.95
N ARG A 96 12.16 5.59 -11.77
CA ARG A 96 12.91 5.73 -10.51
C ARG A 96 13.24 4.38 -9.92
N ARG A 97 14.32 4.31 -9.14
CA ARG A 97 14.70 3.15 -8.36
C ARG A 97 13.86 3.12 -7.08
N VAL A 98 13.38 1.95 -6.70
CA VAL A 98 12.39 1.78 -5.63
C VAL A 98 13.01 1.15 -4.41
N ILE A 99 12.76 1.76 -3.25
CA ILE A 99 12.87 1.10 -1.94
C ILE A 99 11.51 1.24 -1.25
N ALA A 100 10.91 0.13 -0.85
CA ALA A 100 9.65 0.11 -0.12
C ALA A 100 9.82 -0.69 1.17
N ASN A 101 9.36 -0.15 2.28
CA ASN A 101 9.43 -0.80 3.58
C ASN A 101 8.06 -0.79 4.25
N ASP A 102 7.76 -1.82 4.99
CA ASP A 102 6.60 -1.86 5.87
C ASP A 102 6.85 -2.88 6.99
N ILE A 103 6.24 -2.67 8.14
CA ILE A 103 6.27 -3.64 9.23
C ILE A 103 5.35 -4.84 8.95
N ASN A 104 4.34 -4.65 8.09
CA ASN A 104 3.39 -5.67 7.68
C ASN A 104 3.88 -6.39 6.42
N PRO A 105 4.20 -7.70 6.49
CA PRO A 105 4.70 -8.47 5.35
C PRO A 105 3.73 -8.53 4.16
N LEU A 106 2.44 -8.23 4.34
CA LEU A 106 1.47 -8.12 3.25
C LEU A 106 1.84 -7.00 2.27
N SER A 107 2.61 -5.99 2.69
CA SER A 107 3.10 -4.94 1.81
C SER A 107 3.93 -5.52 0.65
N ILE A 108 4.85 -6.43 0.95
CA ILE A 108 5.67 -7.10 -0.07
C ILE A 108 4.78 -7.93 -1.00
N VAL A 109 3.81 -8.67 -0.44
CA VAL A 109 2.86 -9.46 -1.22
C VAL A 109 2.09 -8.60 -2.22
N PHE A 110 1.74 -7.38 -1.85
CA PHE A 110 1.01 -6.48 -2.75
C PHE A 110 1.92 -5.68 -3.69
N ALA A 111 3.05 -5.18 -3.23
CA ALA A 111 3.87 -4.25 -4.01
C ALA A 111 4.75 -4.95 -5.05
N GLN A 112 5.55 -5.92 -4.63
CA GLN A 112 6.58 -6.54 -5.46
C GLN A 112 6.05 -7.13 -6.78
N PRO A 113 4.98 -7.95 -6.79
CA PRO A 113 4.53 -8.60 -8.03
C PRO A 113 4.10 -7.61 -9.12
N ARG A 114 3.66 -6.42 -8.72
CA ARG A 114 3.20 -5.40 -9.66
C ARG A 114 4.33 -4.68 -10.39
N LEU A 115 5.55 -4.75 -9.86
CA LEU A 115 6.74 -4.33 -10.59
C LEU A 115 7.25 -5.44 -11.53
N GLU A 116 7.22 -6.70 -11.08
CA GLU A 116 7.68 -7.85 -11.85
C GLU A 116 6.81 -8.14 -13.09
N LEU A 117 5.52 -7.90 -12.97
CA LEU A 117 4.50 -7.89 -14.02
C LEU A 117 4.63 -9.04 -15.05
N PRO A 118 4.36 -10.30 -14.66
CA PRO A 118 4.38 -11.44 -15.59
C PRO A 118 3.32 -11.28 -16.68
N HIS A 119 3.52 -11.92 -17.86
CA HIS A 119 2.52 -11.88 -18.93
C HIS A 119 1.24 -12.65 -18.54
N VAL A 120 0.09 -12.17 -19.01
CA VAL A 120 -1.21 -12.84 -18.76
C VAL A 120 -1.19 -14.27 -19.29
N SER A 121 -0.53 -14.55 -20.43
CA SER A 121 -0.39 -15.91 -20.97
C SER A 121 0.41 -16.83 -20.05
N GLU A 122 1.46 -16.34 -19.42
CA GLU A 122 2.26 -17.11 -18.44
C GLU A 122 1.44 -17.42 -17.19
N ILE A 123 0.64 -16.43 -16.72
CA ILE A 123 -0.29 -16.62 -15.60
C ILE A 123 -1.32 -17.68 -15.96
N ALA A 124 -1.96 -17.59 -17.13
CA ALA A 124 -2.96 -18.55 -17.60
C ALA A 124 -2.38 -19.96 -17.69
N ALA A 125 -1.19 -20.11 -18.26
CA ALA A 125 -0.51 -21.40 -18.35
C ALA A 125 -0.21 -22.01 -16.97
N ARG A 126 0.27 -21.18 -16.00
CA ARG A 126 0.50 -21.63 -14.63
C ARG A 126 -0.82 -22.07 -13.96
N LEU A 127 -1.89 -21.28 -14.06
CA LEU A 127 -3.18 -21.60 -13.47
C LEU A 127 -3.75 -22.90 -14.06
N SER A 128 -3.67 -23.10 -15.36
CA SER A 128 -4.16 -24.33 -16.03
C SER A 128 -3.39 -25.59 -15.60
N ALA A 129 -2.15 -25.45 -15.14
CA ALA A 129 -1.34 -26.56 -14.66
C ALA A 129 -1.61 -26.94 -13.20
N LEU A 130 -2.42 -26.14 -12.47
CA LEU A 130 -2.72 -26.40 -11.07
C LEU A 130 -3.90 -27.37 -10.92
N ASP A 131 -3.70 -28.43 -10.16
CA ASP A 131 -4.78 -29.29 -9.69
C ASP A 131 -5.23 -28.83 -8.29
N LEU A 132 -6.39 -28.16 -8.24
CA LEU A 132 -7.01 -27.67 -7.01
C LEU A 132 -8.16 -28.59 -6.52
N SER A 133 -8.35 -29.75 -7.15
CA SER A 133 -9.46 -30.68 -6.85
C SER A 133 -9.22 -31.56 -5.63
N ARG A 134 -7.99 -31.66 -5.14
CA ARG A 134 -7.60 -32.58 -4.06
C ARG A 134 -8.38 -32.30 -2.78
N ARG A 135 -8.76 -33.35 -2.07
CA ARG A 135 -9.37 -33.21 -0.76
C ARG A 135 -8.39 -32.48 0.17
N ALA A 136 -8.82 -31.34 0.71
CA ALA A 136 -8.08 -30.56 1.69
C ALA A 136 -8.93 -30.44 2.95
N ARG A 137 -8.33 -30.71 4.11
CA ARG A 137 -9.01 -30.51 5.40
C ARG A 137 -8.71 -29.08 5.87
N PRO A 138 -9.73 -28.23 6.04
CA PRO A 138 -9.52 -26.87 6.48
C PRO A 138 -9.01 -26.84 7.93
N PRO A 139 -7.95 -26.06 8.23
CA PRO A 139 -7.50 -25.85 9.61
C PRO A 139 -8.41 -24.91 10.40
N LEU A 140 -9.26 -24.17 9.70
CA LEU A 140 -10.25 -23.22 10.21
C LEU A 140 -11.57 -23.46 9.50
N ASP A 141 -12.69 -23.28 10.18
CA ASP A 141 -13.99 -23.20 9.53
C ASP A 141 -14.15 -21.84 8.84
N LEU A 142 -14.22 -21.84 7.52
CA LEU A 142 -14.43 -20.67 6.67
C LEU A 142 -15.73 -20.76 5.87
N SER A 143 -16.61 -21.70 6.22
CA SER A 143 -17.88 -21.96 5.52
C SER A 143 -18.82 -20.76 5.49
N MET A 144 -18.66 -19.80 6.42
CA MET A 144 -19.43 -18.57 6.41
C MET A 144 -18.98 -17.60 5.32
N PHE A 145 -17.77 -17.75 4.80
CA PHE A 145 -17.21 -16.89 3.74
C PHE A 145 -17.30 -17.55 2.37
N PHE A 146 -17.03 -18.86 2.28
CA PHE A 146 -16.79 -19.54 1.01
C PHE A 146 -17.72 -20.75 0.83
N HIS A 147 -18.09 -21.00 -0.43
CA HIS A 147 -18.67 -22.28 -0.81
C HIS A 147 -17.66 -23.41 -0.58
N PRO A 148 -18.06 -24.63 -0.21
CA PRO A 148 -17.14 -25.74 0.09
C PRO A 148 -16.13 -26.03 -1.03
N ASP A 149 -16.55 -25.95 -2.29
CA ASP A 149 -15.66 -26.17 -3.43
C ASP A 149 -14.68 -25.02 -3.61
N THR A 150 -15.12 -23.77 -3.48
CA THR A 150 -14.23 -22.59 -3.48
C THR A 150 -13.22 -22.64 -2.34
N GLU A 151 -13.63 -23.03 -1.14
CA GLU A 151 -12.74 -23.20 0.01
C GLU A 151 -11.70 -24.29 -0.26
N ARG A 152 -12.09 -25.43 -0.82
CA ARG A 152 -11.18 -26.51 -1.22
C ARG A 152 -10.13 -26.01 -2.21
N GLU A 153 -10.54 -25.29 -3.24
CA GLU A 153 -9.61 -24.69 -4.22
C GLU A 153 -8.66 -23.70 -3.58
N LEU A 154 -9.15 -22.83 -2.70
CA LEU A 154 -8.32 -21.87 -1.96
C LEU A 154 -7.30 -22.57 -1.04
N LEU A 155 -7.67 -23.65 -0.38
CA LEU A 155 -6.77 -24.44 0.46
C LEU A 155 -5.65 -25.09 -0.35
N ASN A 156 -5.98 -25.66 -1.51
CA ASN A 156 -4.98 -26.25 -2.40
C ASN A 156 -4.04 -25.17 -2.99
N LEU A 157 -4.57 -24.04 -3.44
CA LEU A 157 -3.78 -22.92 -3.92
C LEU A 157 -2.85 -22.38 -2.83
N ARG A 158 -3.39 -22.20 -1.62
CA ARG A 158 -2.61 -21.78 -0.43
C ARG A 158 -1.47 -22.77 -0.14
N ALA A 159 -1.75 -24.07 -0.17
CA ALA A 159 -0.74 -25.10 0.07
C ALA A 159 0.37 -25.05 -0.99
N TYR A 160 -0.01 -24.97 -2.28
CA TYR A 160 0.91 -24.82 -3.39
C TYR A 160 1.82 -23.59 -3.22
N LEU A 161 1.24 -22.42 -3.09
CA LEU A 161 2.00 -21.16 -2.97
C LEU A 161 2.92 -21.16 -1.75
N ASN A 162 2.44 -21.65 -0.60
CA ASN A 162 3.26 -21.68 0.62
C ASN A 162 4.37 -22.75 0.56
N ALA A 163 4.16 -23.84 -0.17
CA ALA A 163 5.24 -24.81 -0.43
C ALA A 163 6.34 -24.19 -1.31
N ARG A 164 5.96 -23.50 -2.41
CA ARG A 164 6.86 -22.79 -3.31
C ARG A 164 7.72 -21.75 -2.55
N ARG A 165 7.07 -20.99 -1.65
CA ARG A 165 7.76 -19.99 -0.84
C ARG A 165 8.75 -20.63 0.16
N ARG A 166 8.35 -21.70 0.86
CA ARG A 166 9.23 -22.41 1.81
C ARG A 166 10.43 -23.03 1.13
N SER A 167 10.25 -23.58 -0.06
CA SER A 167 11.34 -24.16 -0.86
C SER A 167 12.19 -23.13 -1.59
N ARG A 168 11.89 -21.83 -1.46
CA ARG A 168 12.52 -20.71 -2.19
C ARG A 168 12.45 -20.84 -3.70
N SER A 169 11.43 -21.53 -4.21
CA SER A 169 11.19 -21.72 -5.65
C SER A 169 10.04 -20.85 -6.18
N GLU A 170 9.51 -19.95 -5.35
CA GLU A 170 8.47 -19.00 -5.73
C GLU A 170 9.01 -18.01 -6.78
N ASP A 171 8.44 -18.01 -7.96
CA ASP A 171 8.80 -17.11 -9.07
C ASP A 171 7.85 -15.90 -9.17
N ALA A 172 8.05 -15.04 -10.18
CA ALA A 172 7.23 -13.86 -10.40
C ALA A 172 5.74 -14.21 -10.65
N ILE A 173 5.47 -15.33 -11.31
CA ILE A 173 4.11 -15.79 -11.61
C ILE A 173 3.42 -16.23 -10.33
N ASP A 174 4.09 -17.01 -9.48
CA ASP A 174 3.55 -17.45 -8.19
C ASP A 174 3.27 -16.26 -7.27
N ARG A 175 4.18 -15.27 -7.22
CA ARG A 175 3.97 -14.03 -6.45
C ARG A 175 2.78 -13.22 -6.97
N TRP A 176 2.61 -13.14 -8.30
CA TRP A 176 1.44 -12.50 -8.91
C TRP A 176 0.14 -13.20 -8.53
N VAL A 177 0.07 -14.53 -8.69
CA VAL A 177 -1.09 -15.34 -8.33
C VAL A 177 -1.42 -15.18 -6.84
N ARG A 178 -0.42 -15.21 -5.97
CA ARG A 178 -0.54 -14.95 -4.53
C ARG A 178 -1.17 -13.59 -4.26
N MET A 179 -0.64 -12.54 -4.86
CA MET A 179 -1.15 -11.16 -4.71
C MET A 179 -2.62 -11.08 -5.11
N VAL A 180 -2.96 -11.57 -6.31
CA VAL A 180 -4.33 -11.50 -6.81
C VAL A 180 -5.28 -12.33 -5.93
N ALA A 181 -4.90 -13.56 -5.56
CA ALA A 181 -5.69 -14.38 -4.67
C ALA A 181 -5.90 -13.68 -3.32
N THR A 182 -4.85 -13.15 -2.70
CA THR A 182 -4.94 -12.40 -1.43
C THR A 182 -5.90 -11.22 -1.55
N ASN A 183 -5.89 -10.52 -2.67
CA ASN A 183 -6.78 -9.38 -2.90
C ASN A 183 -8.23 -9.79 -3.15
N ARG A 184 -8.48 -11.01 -3.63
CA ARG A 184 -9.84 -11.51 -3.95
C ARG A 184 -10.49 -12.32 -2.83
N LEU A 185 -9.82 -12.53 -1.69
CA LEU A 185 -10.35 -13.35 -0.58
C LEU A 185 -11.73 -12.87 -0.13
N THR A 186 -11.88 -11.57 0.14
CA THR A 186 -13.13 -11.01 0.68
C THR A 186 -13.51 -9.71 -0.03
N GLY A 187 -14.80 -9.53 -0.26
CA GLY A 187 -15.33 -8.32 -0.88
C GLY A 187 -16.85 -8.36 -1.01
N HIS A 188 -17.40 -7.49 -1.85
CA HIS A 188 -18.83 -7.23 -1.94
C HIS A 188 -19.42 -7.46 -3.35
N SER A 189 -18.71 -8.17 -4.20
CA SER A 189 -19.19 -8.48 -5.56
C SER A 189 -18.82 -9.89 -5.97
N SER A 190 -19.39 -10.37 -7.07
CA SER A 190 -19.07 -11.67 -7.69
C SER A 190 -17.63 -11.80 -8.19
N GLY A 191 -16.86 -10.72 -8.15
CA GLY A 191 -15.42 -10.73 -8.45
C GLY A 191 -14.54 -11.16 -7.28
N PHE A 192 -15.10 -11.49 -6.13
CA PHE A 192 -14.38 -12.01 -4.96
C PHE A 192 -14.77 -13.46 -4.70
N PHE A 193 -13.92 -14.18 -3.99
CA PHE A 193 -14.19 -15.60 -3.65
C PHE A 193 -15.29 -15.73 -2.61
N SER A 194 -15.40 -14.74 -1.72
CA SER A 194 -16.37 -14.80 -0.62
C SER A 194 -17.77 -14.36 -1.03
N VAL A 195 -18.74 -14.76 -0.23
CA VAL A 195 -20.01 -14.07 -0.10
C VAL A 195 -19.77 -12.60 0.28
N TYR A 196 -20.81 -11.75 0.16
CA TYR A 196 -20.72 -10.35 0.55
C TYR A 196 -20.23 -10.18 2.00
N THR A 197 -19.18 -9.34 2.17
CA THR A 197 -18.61 -8.97 3.47
C THR A 197 -18.58 -7.44 3.63
N LEU A 198 -18.66 -6.97 4.87
CA LEU A 198 -18.53 -5.56 5.23
C LEU A 198 -17.40 -5.36 6.25
N PRO A 199 -16.59 -4.31 6.08
CA PRO A 199 -16.38 -3.45 4.91
C PRO A 199 -15.58 -4.16 3.81
N PRO A 200 -15.61 -3.65 2.56
CA PRO A 200 -15.14 -4.40 1.37
C PRO A 200 -13.64 -4.70 1.31
N ASN A 201 -12.82 -4.17 2.17
CA ASN A 201 -11.36 -4.34 2.14
C ASN A 201 -10.83 -5.09 3.36
N GLN A 202 -11.72 -5.70 4.13
CA GLN A 202 -11.42 -6.35 5.40
C GLN A 202 -12.14 -7.69 5.46
N ALA A 203 -11.58 -8.62 6.22
CA ALA A 203 -12.33 -9.79 6.66
C ALA A 203 -12.86 -9.51 8.08
N VAL A 204 -14.16 -9.43 8.22
CA VAL A 204 -14.79 -9.42 9.55
C VAL A 204 -14.53 -10.75 10.28
N SER A 205 -14.75 -10.81 11.59
CA SER A 205 -14.64 -12.08 12.31
C SER A 205 -15.66 -13.11 11.79
N PRO A 206 -15.40 -14.42 11.93
CA PRO A 206 -16.35 -15.47 11.58
C PRO A 206 -17.74 -15.26 12.15
N GLU A 207 -17.85 -14.88 13.41
CA GLU A 207 -19.12 -14.64 14.10
C GLU A 207 -19.88 -13.45 13.49
N ASN A 208 -19.17 -12.39 13.12
CA ASN A 208 -19.77 -11.24 12.48
C ASN A 208 -20.22 -11.58 11.05
N GLN A 209 -19.47 -12.42 10.33
CA GLN A 209 -19.87 -12.87 9.00
C GLN A 209 -21.15 -13.71 9.07
N LEU A 210 -21.28 -14.61 10.05
CA LEU A 210 -22.51 -15.36 10.26
C LEU A 210 -23.71 -14.44 10.48
N ARG A 211 -23.56 -13.38 11.30
CA ARG A 211 -24.63 -12.38 11.52
C ARG A 211 -24.99 -11.63 10.23
N ILE A 212 -23.99 -11.29 9.41
CA ILE A 212 -24.22 -10.64 8.11
C ILE A 212 -24.99 -11.58 7.20
N ASN A 213 -24.58 -12.85 7.09
CA ASN A 213 -25.23 -13.85 6.26
C ASN A 213 -26.70 -14.05 6.67
N GLN A 214 -26.96 -14.17 7.97
CA GLN A 214 -28.31 -14.30 8.50
C GLN A 214 -29.17 -13.06 8.18
N ARG A 215 -28.63 -11.84 8.41
CA ARG A 215 -29.35 -10.59 8.17
C ARG A 215 -29.72 -10.41 6.69
N LEU A 216 -28.83 -10.81 5.78
CA LEU A 216 -28.99 -10.65 4.34
C LEU A 216 -29.65 -11.87 3.67
N GLY A 217 -29.92 -12.94 4.41
CA GLY A 217 -30.46 -14.19 3.85
C GLY A 217 -29.54 -14.82 2.80
N GLN A 218 -28.21 -14.59 2.89
CA GLN A 218 -27.24 -15.02 1.88
C GLN A 218 -26.51 -16.31 2.31
N LYS A 219 -26.13 -17.11 1.31
CA LYS A 219 -25.24 -18.27 1.45
C LYS A 219 -24.09 -18.15 0.47
N PRO A 220 -22.89 -18.64 0.82
CA PRO A 220 -21.79 -18.68 -0.12
C PRO A 220 -22.13 -19.52 -1.36
N GLU A 221 -21.95 -18.90 -2.54
CA GLU A 221 -22.08 -19.56 -3.85
C GLU A 221 -20.71 -19.98 -4.35
N TYR A 222 -20.67 -20.99 -5.19
CA TYR A 222 -19.41 -21.41 -5.83
C TYR A 222 -18.81 -20.28 -6.64
N ARG A 223 -17.52 -20.09 -6.47
CA ARG A 223 -16.68 -19.15 -7.20
C ARG A 223 -15.42 -19.89 -7.64
N ASP A 224 -15.22 -20.00 -8.94
CA ASP A 224 -14.01 -20.60 -9.51
C ASP A 224 -12.80 -19.72 -9.20
N VAL A 225 -11.86 -20.28 -8.44
CA VAL A 225 -10.69 -19.55 -7.95
C VAL A 225 -9.74 -19.18 -9.10
N LEU A 226 -9.53 -20.12 -10.04
CA LEU A 226 -8.59 -19.90 -11.14
C LEU A 226 -9.12 -18.87 -12.14
N GLU A 227 -10.42 -18.97 -12.48
CA GLU A 227 -11.10 -18.03 -13.36
C GLU A 227 -11.04 -16.61 -12.78
N LEU A 228 -11.38 -16.44 -11.52
CA LEU A 228 -11.39 -15.12 -10.87
C LEU A 228 -9.98 -14.50 -10.80
N ILE A 229 -8.96 -15.31 -10.55
CA ILE A 229 -7.57 -14.85 -10.58
C ILE A 229 -7.19 -14.40 -11.98
N LEU A 230 -7.48 -15.19 -13.00
CA LEU A 230 -7.16 -14.84 -14.39
C LEU A 230 -7.88 -13.57 -14.84
N ARG A 231 -9.18 -13.48 -14.58
CA ARG A 231 -10.01 -12.31 -14.91
C ARG A 231 -9.46 -11.04 -14.25
N LYS A 232 -9.10 -11.11 -12.96
CA LYS A 232 -8.51 -9.96 -12.26
C LYS A 232 -7.11 -9.62 -12.77
N SER A 233 -6.33 -10.61 -13.17
CA SER A 233 -5.01 -10.40 -13.76
C SER A 233 -5.10 -9.65 -15.10
N VAL A 234 -6.05 -10.01 -15.96
CA VAL A 234 -6.35 -9.28 -17.20
C VAL A 234 -6.74 -7.84 -16.89
N GLN A 235 -7.66 -7.62 -15.93
CA GLN A 235 -8.11 -6.29 -15.55
C GLN A 235 -6.96 -5.41 -15.03
N LEU A 236 -6.09 -5.95 -14.17
CA LEU A 236 -4.95 -5.19 -13.62
C LEU A 236 -3.94 -4.77 -14.68
N GLN A 237 -3.87 -5.49 -15.79
CA GLN A 237 -2.88 -5.25 -16.85
C GLN A 237 -3.47 -4.56 -18.09
N SER A 238 -4.79 -4.36 -18.16
CA SER A 238 -5.49 -3.86 -19.36
C SER A 238 -5.08 -2.45 -19.78
N GLY A 239 -4.65 -1.60 -18.85
CA GLY A 239 -4.23 -0.24 -19.13
C GLY A 239 -2.71 -0.03 -19.17
N ILE A 240 -1.91 -1.11 -19.14
CA ILE A 240 -0.44 -1.01 -19.09
C ILE A 240 0.14 -1.03 -20.50
N SER A 241 0.73 0.07 -20.92
CA SER A 241 1.46 0.15 -22.20
C SER A 241 2.75 -0.67 -22.18
N ALA A 242 3.29 -0.97 -23.37
CA ALA A 242 4.57 -1.68 -23.49
C ALA A 242 5.72 -0.92 -22.81
N ALA A 243 5.73 0.42 -22.94
CA ALA A 243 6.74 1.27 -22.32
C ALA A 243 6.66 1.26 -20.78
N GLU A 244 5.45 1.27 -20.21
CA GLU A 244 5.24 1.18 -18.76
C GLU A 244 5.65 -0.21 -18.25
N ARG A 245 5.29 -1.27 -18.96
CA ARG A 245 5.72 -2.63 -18.63
C ARG A 245 7.23 -2.75 -18.57
N ASP A 246 7.92 -2.18 -19.54
CA ASP A 246 9.38 -2.20 -19.59
C ASP A 246 10.00 -1.40 -18.43
N ARG A 247 9.45 -0.21 -18.09
CA ARG A 247 9.90 0.56 -16.91
C ARG A 247 9.69 -0.21 -15.61
N LEU A 248 8.52 -0.82 -15.41
CA LEU A 248 8.23 -1.63 -14.23
C LEU A 248 9.25 -2.77 -14.10
N ARG A 249 9.52 -3.52 -15.16
CA ARG A 249 10.49 -4.62 -15.17
C ARG A 249 11.93 -4.16 -14.90
N ARG A 250 12.35 -3.04 -15.49
CA ARG A 250 13.66 -2.47 -15.18
C ARG A 250 13.76 -2.04 -13.72
N ALA A 251 12.72 -1.40 -13.20
CA ALA A 251 12.68 -1.03 -11.79
C ALA A 251 12.70 -2.25 -10.87
N ALA A 252 11.97 -3.33 -11.20
CA ALA A 252 11.93 -4.57 -10.43
C ALA A 252 13.31 -5.20 -10.21
N ALA A 253 14.19 -5.13 -11.22
CA ALA A 253 15.56 -5.68 -11.14
C ALA A 253 16.41 -5.05 -10.02
N HIS A 254 16.07 -3.84 -9.60
CA HIS A 254 16.80 -3.06 -8.60
C HIS A 254 15.94 -2.67 -7.39
N ALA A 255 14.65 -3.02 -7.41
CA ALA A 255 13.74 -2.70 -6.33
C ALA A 255 14.09 -3.48 -5.05
N ARG A 256 13.94 -2.81 -3.93
CA ARG A 256 14.16 -3.42 -2.62
C ARG A 256 12.89 -3.33 -1.81
N PHE A 257 12.38 -4.48 -1.42
CA PHE A 257 11.22 -4.61 -0.55
C PHE A 257 11.71 -5.08 0.81
N LEU A 258 11.52 -4.25 1.82
CA LEU A 258 12.01 -4.46 3.17
C LEU A 258 10.84 -4.71 4.12
N GLU A 259 11.08 -5.52 5.14
CA GLU A 259 10.14 -5.75 6.22
C GLU A 259 10.76 -5.30 7.54
N GLY A 260 10.25 -4.19 8.11
CA GLY A 260 10.79 -3.66 9.35
C GLY A 260 10.18 -2.35 9.79
N ALA A 261 10.61 -1.90 10.96
CA ALA A 261 10.19 -0.60 11.49
C ALA A 261 10.82 0.55 10.68
N ALA A 262 10.01 1.55 10.35
CA ALA A 262 10.46 2.73 9.59
C ALA A 262 11.58 3.52 10.29
N ALA A 263 11.61 3.50 11.63
CA ALA A 263 12.64 4.11 12.45
C ALA A 263 14.00 3.36 12.44
N ASN A 264 14.10 2.23 11.73
CA ASN A 264 15.33 1.41 11.70
C ASN A 264 15.55 0.80 10.31
N SER A 265 15.88 1.63 9.34
CA SER A 265 16.11 1.23 7.95
C SER A 265 17.59 0.91 7.67
N ARG A 266 18.27 0.16 8.55
CA ARG A 266 19.71 -0.15 8.47
C ARG A 266 20.15 -0.77 7.14
N ALA A 267 19.25 -1.44 6.46
CA ALA A 267 19.48 -1.95 5.12
C ALA A 267 19.70 -0.84 4.07
N ILE A 268 19.32 0.40 4.37
CA ILE A 268 19.51 1.55 3.49
C ILE A 268 20.76 2.32 3.95
N GLY A 269 21.74 2.49 3.04
CA GLY A 269 22.92 3.27 3.30
C GLY A 269 22.61 4.74 3.58
N SER A 270 23.46 5.40 4.37
CA SER A 270 23.34 6.84 4.61
C SER A 270 23.42 7.62 3.30
N ARG A 271 22.58 8.65 3.15
CA ARG A 271 22.52 9.52 1.97
C ARG A 271 22.27 8.79 0.65
N GLY A 272 21.53 7.66 0.72
CA GLY A 272 21.19 6.83 -0.45
C GLY A 272 19.85 7.16 -1.12
N VAL A 273 19.01 8.01 -0.52
CA VAL A 273 17.65 8.31 -0.97
C VAL A 273 17.53 9.73 -1.47
N GLN A 274 16.97 9.93 -2.67
CA GLN A 274 16.68 11.27 -3.20
C GLN A 274 15.37 11.81 -2.66
N LEU A 275 14.34 10.97 -2.65
CA LEU A 275 13.00 11.41 -2.30
C LEU A 275 12.30 10.32 -1.46
N THR A 276 11.76 10.71 -0.33
CA THR A 276 10.77 9.92 0.40
C THR A 276 9.39 10.49 0.13
N VAL A 277 8.43 9.63 -0.28
CA VAL A 277 7.01 9.99 -0.35
C VAL A 277 6.22 8.96 0.42
N THR A 278 5.53 9.38 1.47
CA THR A 278 4.89 8.44 2.40
C THR A 278 3.72 9.05 3.15
N SER A 279 2.88 8.16 3.68
CA SER A 279 1.82 8.46 4.64
C SER A 279 1.96 7.51 5.83
N PRO A 280 2.26 8.01 7.02
CA PRO A 280 2.38 7.17 8.21
C PRO A 280 1.02 6.64 8.66
N PRO A 281 0.97 5.58 9.48
CA PRO A 281 -0.27 5.16 10.11
C PRO A 281 -0.81 6.27 11.03
N PHE A 282 -2.10 6.57 10.87
CA PHE A 282 -2.81 7.54 11.69
C PHE A 282 -3.26 6.94 13.04
N LEU A 283 -3.56 7.83 14.00
CA LEU A 283 -4.08 7.48 15.31
C LEU A 283 -5.39 6.69 15.20
N ASP A 284 -5.50 5.56 15.89
CA ASP A 284 -6.70 4.72 16.10
C ASP A 284 -7.43 4.23 14.83
N VAL A 285 -6.95 4.53 13.62
CA VAL A 285 -7.72 4.33 12.39
C VAL A 285 -7.63 2.90 11.85
N VAL A 286 -6.56 2.15 12.13
CA VAL A 286 -6.35 0.85 11.50
C VAL A 286 -5.98 -0.23 12.50
N GLN A 287 -6.93 -1.12 12.81
CA GLN A 287 -6.63 -2.39 13.48
C GLN A 287 -6.11 -3.41 12.44
N SER A 288 -4.95 -3.09 11.84
CA SER A 288 -4.43 -3.78 10.66
C SER A 288 -4.33 -5.31 10.81
N ALA A 289 -4.00 -5.80 11.99
CA ALA A 289 -3.94 -7.24 12.25
C ALA A 289 -5.32 -7.90 12.18
N LYS A 290 -6.33 -7.27 12.81
CA LYS A 290 -7.71 -7.79 12.80
C LYS A 290 -8.35 -7.66 11.41
N ASP A 291 -8.09 -6.56 10.72
CA ASP A 291 -8.65 -6.29 9.40
C ASP A 291 -8.06 -7.24 8.32
N ASN A 292 -6.84 -7.72 8.52
CA ASN A 292 -6.11 -8.54 7.56
C ASN A 292 -5.90 -10.00 8.00
N TRP A 293 -6.59 -10.48 9.04
CA TRP A 293 -6.35 -11.82 9.59
C TRP A 293 -6.46 -12.93 8.53
N LEU A 294 -7.47 -12.87 7.64
CA LEU A 294 -7.67 -13.86 6.59
C LEU A 294 -6.60 -13.77 5.50
N ARG A 295 -6.13 -12.56 5.18
CA ARG A 295 -5.00 -12.34 4.26
C ARG A 295 -3.69 -12.87 4.85
N CYS A 296 -3.45 -12.64 6.14
CA CYS A 296 -2.32 -13.21 6.86
C CYS A 296 -2.41 -14.74 6.87
N TRP A 297 -3.57 -15.31 7.22
CA TRP A 297 -3.78 -16.75 7.18
C TRP A 297 -3.48 -17.35 5.80
N PHE A 298 -4.01 -16.76 4.72
CA PHE A 298 -3.77 -17.26 3.37
C PHE A 298 -2.27 -17.26 3.00
N ASN A 299 -1.55 -16.25 3.44
CA ASN A 299 -0.12 -16.09 3.17
C ASN A 299 0.79 -16.84 4.16
N GLY A 300 0.24 -17.51 5.16
CA GLY A 300 1.01 -18.21 6.18
C GLY A 300 1.72 -17.29 7.17
N PHE A 301 1.21 -16.06 7.36
CA PHE A 301 1.66 -15.13 8.39
C PHE A 301 0.81 -15.27 9.66
N ASP A 302 1.43 -15.10 10.81
CA ASP A 302 0.72 -14.98 12.08
C ASP A 302 0.21 -13.54 12.25
N ALA A 303 -1.11 -13.36 12.13
CA ALA A 303 -1.74 -12.04 12.27
C ALA A 303 -1.54 -11.43 13.66
N ALA A 304 -1.46 -12.25 14.71
CA ALA A 304 -1.21 -11.77 16.06
C ALA A 304 0.24 -11.28 16.21
N GLU A 305 1.21 -11.99 15.62
CA GLU A 305 2.61 -11.55 15.58
C GLU A 305 2.77 -10.24 14.83
N VAL A 306 2.17 -10.12 13.64
CA VAL A 306 2.13 -8.86 12.88
C VAL A 306 1.56 -7.74 13.74
N GLY A 307 0.44 -8.00 14.44
CA GLY A 307 -0.20 -7.04 15.33
C GLY A 307 0.68 -6.62 16.51
N ARG A 308 1.44 -7.54 17.10
CA ARG A 308 2.38 -7.21 18.20
C ARG A 308 3.53 -6.31 17.75
N ARG A 309 3.99 -6.47 16.51
CA ARG A 309 5.05 -5.62 15.93
C ARG A 309 4.56 -4.22 15.59
N MET A 310 3.27 -4.06 15.34
CA MET A 310 2.66 -2.75 15.06
C MET A 310 2.38 -2.03 16.37
N THR A 311 3.06 -0.90 16.58
CA THR A 311 2.83 -0.07 17.77
C THR A 311 1.42 0.50 17.73
N LEU A 312 0.62 0.21 18.77
CA LEU A 312 -0.66 0.86 18.96
C LEU A 312 -0.41 2.27 19.52
N ILE A 313 -0.54 3.25 18.66
CA ILE A 313 -0.38 4.66 19.01
C ILE A 313 -1.76 5.22 19.34
N ARG A 314 -1.95 5.69 20.58
CA ARG A 314 -3.25 6.12 21.09
C ARG A 314 -3.37 7.62 21.32
N SER A 315 -2.25 8.34 21.34
CA SER A 315 -2.23 9.78 21.53
C SER A 315 -1.34 10.48 20.48
N VAL A 316 -1.56 11.78 20.33
CA VAL A 316 -0.75 12.64 19.45
C VAL A 316 0.70 12.68 19.92
N GLU A 317 0.91 12.67 21.24
CA GLU A 317 2.24 12.69 21.87
C GLU A 317 3.01 11.40 21.57
N GLU A 318 2.36 10.23 21.72
CA GLU A 318 2.95 8.94 21.36
C GLU A 318 3.27 8.89 19.85
N TRP A 319 2.36 9.41 19.03
CA TRP A 319 2.56 9.48 17.58
C TRP A 319 3.74 10.39 17.22
N SER A 320 3.81 11.58 17.80
CA SER A 320 4.92 12.52 17.62
C SER A 320 6.26 11.90 18.02
N ALA A 321 6.30 11.21 19.17
CA ALA A 321 7.51 10.53 19.64
C ALA A 321 7.96 9.42 18.68
N ALA A 322 7.03 8.62 18.15
CA ALA A 322 7.32 7.60 17.15
C ALA A 322 7.84 8.22 15.83
N MET A 323 7.21 9.30 15.37
CA MET A 323 7.62 10.00 14.14
C MET A 323 8.97 10.69 14.30
N ARG A 324 9.34 11.16 15.49
CA ARG A 324 10.68 11.69 15.78
C ARG A 324 11.77 10.66 15.45
N ALA A 325 11.60 9.42 15.88
CA ALA A 325 12.54 8.35 15.55
C ALA A 325 12.59 8.05 14.04
N VAL A 326 11.44 8.12 13.37
CA VAL A 326 11.35 7.96 11.91
C VAL A 326 12.09 9.09 11.19
N PHE A 327 11.89 10.35 11.58
CA PHE A 327 12.54 11.49 10.92
C PHE A 327 14.05 11.51 11.13
N VAL A 328 14.58 11.09 12.29
CA VAL A 328 16.01 10.89 12.51
C VAL A 328 16.58 9.89 11.49
N GLU A 329 15.88 8.78 11.26
CA GLU A 329 16.30 7.77 10.28
C GLU A 329 16.16 8.28 8.84
N LEU A 330 15.07 9.00 8.52
CA LEU A 330 14.90 9.65 7.22
C LEU A 330 16.02 10.65 6.94
N TYR A 331 16.43 11.43 7.93
CA TYR A 331 17.54 12.37 7.78
C TYR A 331 18.87 11.67 7.48
N ARG A 332 19.13 10.55 8.16
CA ARG A 332 20.33 9.74 7.91
C ARG A 332 20.40 9.21 6.49
N ILE A 333 19.28 8.71 5.95
CA ILE A 333 19.24 8.06 4.63
C ILE A 333 19.05 9.02 3.46
N THR A 334 18.49 10.21 3.70
CA THR A 334 18.26 11.22 2.66
C THR A 334 19.58 11.87 2.25
N ARG A 335 19.85 11.98 0.95
CA ARG A 335 21.04 12.66 0.44
C ARG A 335 20.94 14.18 0.65
N ARG A 336 22.06 14.88 0.62
CA ARG A 336 22.05 16.35 0.63
C ARG A 336 21.25 16.86 -0.57
N GLY A 337 20.34 17.81 -0.33
CA GLY A 337 19.38 18.28 -1.34
C GLY A 337 18.30 17.27 -1.73
N GLY A 338 18.15 16.19 -0.97
CA GLY A 338 17.04 15.26 -1.10
C GLY A 338 15.81 15.73 -0.32
N TRP A 339 14.67 15.05 -0.52
CA TRP A 339 13.36 15.52 -0.12
C TRP A 339 12.58 14.48 0.68
N VAL A 340 11.71 14.97 1.54
CA VAL A 340 10.69 14.17 2.23
C VAL A 340 9.34 14.84 2.00
N ALA A 341 8.45 14.18 1.29
CA ALA A 341 7.03 14.50 1.16
C ALA A 341 6.24 13.58 2.12
N PHE A 342 5.76 14.15 3.20
CA PHE A 342 5.17 13.41 4.31
C PHE A 342 3.69 13.77 4.42
N GLU A 343 2.81 12.88 3.95
CA GLU A 343 1.37 13.11 3.95
C GLU A 343 0.80 12.77 5.32
N VAL A 344 0.04 13.68 5.89
CA VAL A 344 -0.69 13.49 7.13
C VAL A 344 -2.14 13.92 6.95
N GLY A 345 -3.04 13.22 7.62
CA GLY A 345 -4.46 13.55 7.60
C GLY A 345 -4.90 14.29 8.86
N GLU A 346 -6.14 14.76 8.83
CA GLU A 346 -6.80 15.31 9.99
C GLU A 346 -7.32 14.21 10.93
N VAL A 347 -7.19 14.41 12.23
CA VAL A 347 -7.66 13.48 13.27
C VAL A 347 -8.75 14.11 14.12
N ARG A 348 -9.64 13.30 14.70
CA ARG A 348 -10.71 13.72 15.59
C ARG A 348 -11.61 14.82 14.99
N ARG A 349 -12.09 14.62 13.74
CA ARG A 349 -12.95 15.56 13.04
C ARG A 349 -12.34 16.97 12.90
N ALA A 350 -11.09 17.02 12.44
CA ALA A 350 -10.32 18.25 12.24
C ALA A 350 -9.94 19.03 13.53
N SER A 351 -10.06 18.40 14.71
CA SER A 351 -9.65 19.06 15.96
C SER A 351 -8.13 19.03 16.19
N VAL A 352 -7.40 18.17 15.48
CA VAL A 352 -5.94 18.09 15.54
C VAL A 352 -5.38 18.13 14.12
N LYS A 353 -4.58 19.12 13.86
CA LYS A 353 -3.84 19.33 12.62
C LYS A 353 -2.47 18.69 12.77
N LEU A 354 -2.30 17.51 12.16
CA LEU A 354 -1.07 16.75 12.29
C LEU A 354 0.12 17.42 11.59
N GLU A 355 -0.12 18.26 10.61
CA GLU A 355 0.92 19.09 9.98
C GLU A 355 1.60 20.02 11.01
N GLU A 356 0.84 20.55 11.97
CA GLU A 356 1.37 21.41 13.03
C GLU A 356 2.22 20.63 14.05
N VAL A 357 1.98 19.31 14.15
CA VAL A 357 2.74 18.40 15.02
C VAL A 357 4.00 17.91 14.33
N ILE A 358 3.91 17.60 13.02
CA ILE A 358 5.00 16.91 12.32
C ILE A 358 6.07 17.84 11.79
N ALA A 359 5.74 19.09 11.44
CA ALA A 359 6.72 20.03 10.93
C ALA A 359 7.82 20.33 11.96
N PRO A 360 7.54 20.60 13.25
CA PRO A 360 8.59 20.71 14.28
C PRO A 360 9.46 19.46 14.38
N VAL A 361 8.88 18.27 14.29
CA VAL A 361 9.63 17.00 14.34
C VAL A 361 10.63 16.88 13.20
N GLY A 362 10.25 17.33 11.99
CA GLY A 362 11.14 17.38 10.83
C GLY A 362 12.30 18.35 11.03
N LEU A 363 12.01 19.54 11.57
CA LEU A 363 13.02 20.58 11.89
C LEU A 363 14.01 20.08 12.94
N GLU A 364 13.54 19.47 14.03
CA GLU A 364 14.38 18.89 15.08
C GLU A 364 15.31 17.79 14.54
N ALA A 365 14.90 17.03 13.54
CA ALA A 365 15.72 16.02 12.90
C ALA A 365 16.78 16.60 11.94
N GLY A 366 16.73 17.90 11.62
CA GLY A 366 17.69 18.61 10.77
C GLY A 366 17.20 18.90 9.35
N PHE A 367 15.93 18.63 9.03
CA PHE A 367 15.32 19.05 7.76
C PHE A 367 14.94 20.54 7.79
N GLU A 368 14.78 21.10 6.60
CA GLU A 368 14.14 22.41 6.40
C GLU A 368 12.72 22.18 5.88
N CYS A 369 11.72 22.78 6.52
CA CYS A 369 10.35 22.72 6.03
C CYS A 369 10.17 23.75 4.90
N GLN A 370 9.95 23.28 3.68
CA GLN A 370 9.85 24.14 2.49
C GLN A 370 8.41 24.57 2.20
N ALA A 371 7.44 23.74 2.52
CA ALA A 371 6.02 24.00 2.32
C ALA A 371 5.14 23.04 3.15
N VAL A 372 3.90 23.48 3.37
CA VAL A 372 2.79 22.68 3.86
C VAL A 372 1.64 22.77 2.87
#